data_c0acc2f6ac790f7699b2ce9c03d35d63
#
_entry.id   c0acc2f6ac790f7699b2ce9c03d35d63
#
_cell.length_a   1.000
_cell.length_b   1.000
_cell.length_c   1.000
_cell.angle_alpha   90.00
_cell.angle_beta   90.00
_cell.angle_gamma   90.00
#
_symmetry.space_group_name_H-M   'P 1'
#
loop_
_entity.id
_entity.type
_entity.pdbx_description
1 polymer ?
#
loop_
_entity_poly.entity_id
_entity_poly.type
_entity_poly.pdbx_seq_one_letter_code
_entity_poly.pdbx_strand_id
1 'polypeptide(L)'
;MSYNVKKHGEVISTDIRTSISTRYKAVTKAINREFWDSQSDKEHSLYVGSYGRGTAINTSDVDILVELPEDEYNRHNVYKGNGQSRLLQAVREAILNTYPRSDVRADGQVVKIAFSDGMKFEILPAFVTYGWNGIIYKYPDTNMGGNWRSTNPKAEQDAMRDKNKSSNGLLFDTCKHMRYIRDNYFKSYHLSGIVIDSFVYAAIKNWRWTTPEGSSSAAEPGEYEKLLYDYYLYNLRFSNTINAPGSNDYVDVSSSKDCLEKVLLKMCK
;
A
#
# COMPACT_ATOMS: atom_id res chain seq x y z
N MET A 1 0.27 -26.97 14.65
CA MET A 1 1.05 -26.74 13.43
C MET A 1 2.21 -25.81 13.77
N SER A 2 3.40 -26.13 13.32
CA SER A 2 4.55 -25.26 13.45
C SER A 2 4.80 -24.58 12.09
N TYR A 3 4.55 -23.29 12.01
CA TYR A 3 4.93 -22.47 10.86
C TYR A 3 6.22 -21.74 11.20
N ASN A 4 7.07 -21.51 10.20
CA ASN A 4 8.20 -20.60 10.34
C ASN A 4 7.74 -19.14 10.31
N VAL A 5 6.60 -18.87 9.72
CA VAL A 5 5.91 -17.57 9.80
C VAL A 5 5.54 -17.27 11.26
N LYS A 6 5.92 -16.09 11.72
CA LYS A 6 5.62 -15.62 13.09
C LYS A 6 4.37 -14.75 13.10
N LYS A 7 3.59 -14.87 14.18
CA LYS A 7 2.50 -13.91 14.45
C LYS A 7 3.11 -12.55 14.81
N HIS A 8 2.77 -11.54 14.05
CA HIS A 8 3.32 -10.19 14.24
C HIS A 8 2.37 -9.25 14.99
N GLY A 9 1.10 -9.60 15.13
CA GLY A 9 0.12 -8.79 15.86
C GLY A 9 0.12 -7.31 15.43
N GLU A 10 -0.02 -6.43 16.42
CA GLU A 10 0.09 -4.98 16.25
C GLU A 10 1.54 -4.53 16.40
N VAL A 11 2.26 -4.43 15.28
CA VAL A 11 3.68 -4.06 15.25
C VAL A 11 3.90 -2.57 15.49
N ILE A 12 2.91 -1.74 15.13
CA ILE A 12 2.98 -0.27 15.25
C ILE A 12 2.40 0.13 16.59
N SER A 13 3.19 0.79 17.44
CA SER A 13 2.77 1.21 18.78
C SER A 13 1.59 2.20 18.75
N THR A 14 0.84 2.26 19.84
CA THR A 14 -0.30 3.16 19.98
C THR A 14 0.09 4.63 19.80
N ASP A 15 1.23 5.06 20.34
CA ASP A 15 1.72 6.43 20.23
C ASP A 15 2.02 6.82 18.78
N ILE A 16 2.65 5.91 18.04
CA ILE A 16 2.92 6.11 16.62
C ILE A 16 1.61 6.17 15.83
N ARG A 17 0.65 5.28 16.10
CA ARG A 17 -0.69 5.33 15.46
C ARG A 17 -1.41 6.63 15.76
N THR A 18 -1.33 7.14 16.98
CA THR A 18 -1.91 8.42 17.36
C THR A 18 -1.26 9.57 16.58
N SER A 19 0.07 9.58 16.47
CA SER A 19 0.81 10.57 15.68
C SER A 19 0.41 10.51 14.20
N ILE A 20 0.31 9.32 13.60
CA ILE A 20 -0.18 9.14 12.23
C ILE A 20 -1.58 9.70 12.07
N SER A 21 -2.51 9.35 12.98
CA SER A 21 -3.90 9.81 12.92
C SER A 21 -4.00 11.33 13.02
N THR A 22 -3.24 11.96 13.90
CA THR A 22 -3.22 13.42 14.07
C THR A 22 -2.73 14.12 12.79
N ARG A 23 -1.65 13.63 12.19
CA ARG A 23 -1.09 14.18 10.96
C ARG A 23 -1.99 13.94 9.75
N TYR A 24 -2.57 12.74 9.66
CA TYR A 24 -3.56 12.42 8.63
C TYR A 24 -4.72 13.41 8.65
N LYS A 25 -5.32 13.64 9.82
CA LYS A 25 -6.41 14.62 9.98
C LYS A 25 -6.00 16.03 9.58
N ALA A 26 -4.80 16.45 9.96
CA ALA A 26 -4.31 17.78 9.61
C ALA A 26 -4.08 17.95 8.10
N VAL A 27 -3.52 16.93 7.43
CA VAL A 27 -3.36 16.89 5.96
C VAL A 27 -4.73 16.86 5.28
N THR A 28 -5.64 15.98 5.70
CA THR A 28 -7.00 15.88 5.17
C THR A 28 -7.74 17.22 5.28
N LYS A 29 -7.66 17.87 6.44
CA LYS A 29 -8.28 19.19 6.66
C LYS A 29 -7.68 20.27 5.76
N ALA A 30 -6.36 20.25 5.53
CA ALA A 30 -5.70 21.20 4.64
C ALA A 30 -6.22 21.08 3.19
N ILE A 31 -6.33 19.84 2.70
CA ILE A 31 -6.88 19.54 1.37
C ILE A 31 -8.36 19.92 1.27
N ASN A 32 -9.17 19.54 2.26
CA ASN A 32 -10.59 19.86 2.27
C ASN A 32 -10.86 21.35 2.30
N ARG A 33 -10.06 22.11 3.04
CA ARG A 33 -10.18 23.57 3.08
C ARG A 33 -9.86 24.23 1.75
N GLU A 34 -8.84 23.71 1.04
CA GLU A 34 -8.38 24.30 -0.22
C GLU A 34 -9.30 23.94 -1.40
N PHE A 35 -9.74 22.69 -1.47
CA PHE A 35 -10.39 22.16 -2.69
C PHE A 35 -11.90 21.93 -2.52
N TRP A 36 -12.41 21.77 -1.29
CA TRP A 36 -13.79 21.42 -1.02
C TRP A 36 -14.56 22.49 -0.22
N ASP A 37 -13.89 23.60 0.13
CA ASP A 37 -14.43 24.62 1.05
C ASP A 37 -15.02 23.99 2.34
N SER A 38 -14.33 22.98 2.87
CA SER A 38 -14.77 22.18 4.02
C SER A 38 -13.70 22.16 5.13
N GLN A 39 -14.16 22.10 6.38
CA GLN A 39 -13.28 21.94 7.55
C GLN A 39 -13.19 20.49 8.04
N SER A 40 -13.71 19.53 7.27
CA SER A 40 -13.66 18.12 7.63
C SER A 40 -12.21 17.61 7.70
N ASP A 41 -11.90 16.85 8.74
CA ASP A 41 -10.62 16.18 8.93
C ASP A 41 -10.68 14.67 8.59
N LYS A 42 -11.77 14.22 7.95
CA LYS A 42 -12.05 12.80 7.68
C LYS A 42 -12.53 12.51 6.26
N GLU A 43 -13.31 13.43 5.68
CA GLU A 43 -13.89 13.25 4.35
C GLU A 43 -12.82 13.41 3.27
N HIS A 44 -13.07 12.85 2.08
CA HIS A 44 -12.24 12.96 0.89
C HIS A 44 -10.79 12.46 1.07
N SER A 45 -10.56 11.51 1.98
CA SER A 45 -9.26 10.88 2.11
C SER A 45 -9.35 9.45 2.63
N LEU A 46 -8.33 8.66 2.35
CA LEU A 46 -8.18 7.30 2.88
C LEU A 46 -6.70 6.91 2.97
N TYR A 47 -6.37 6.10 3.97
CA TYR A 47 -5.07 5.44 3.98
C TYR A 47 -4.99 4.44 2.84
N VAL A 48 -3.86 4.39 2.17
CA VAL A 48 -3.57 3.43 1.10
C VAL A 48 -2.23 2.74 1.36
N GLY A 49 -1.65 2.09 0.37
CA GLY A 49 -0.39 1.39 0.53
C GLY A 49 -0.43 0.28 1.59
N SER A 50 0.70 -0.03 2.18
CA SER A 50 0.82 -1.10 3.18
C SER A 50 0.06 -0.79 4.48
N TYR A 51 0.01 0.49 4.88
CA TYR A 51 -0.73 0.91 6.06
C TYR A 51 -2.24 0.72 5.86
N GLY A 52 -2.77 1.16 4.73
CA GLY A 52 -4.18 0.98 4.36
C GLY A 52 -4.58 -0.49 4.22
N ARG A 53 -3.71 -1.35 3.70
CA ARG A 53 -3.95 -2.80 3.58
C ARG A 53 -3.71 -3.59 4.89
N GLY A 54 -3.23 -2.95 5.98
CA GLY A 54 -3.00 -3.60 7.27
C GLY A 54 -1.75 -4.47 7.33
N THR A 55 -0.83 -4.34 6.39
CA THR A 55 0.37 -5.18 6.26
C THR A 55 1.68 -4.44 6.59
N ALA A 56 1.62 -3.16 6.99
CA ALA A 56 2.79 -2.39 7.41
C ALA A 56 3.43 -2.96 8.68
N ILE A 57 4.76 -2.90 8.75
CA ILE A 57 5.56 -3.26 9.95
C ILE A 57 6.34 -2.08 10.52
N ASN A 58 6.44 -1.01 9.75
CA ASN A 58 7.04 0.26 10.15
C ASN A 58 6.18 1.41 9.61
N THR A 59 6.54 2.62 9.94
CA THR A 59 5.80 3.83 9.61
C THR A 59 6.71 4.91 9.05
N SER A 60 7.81 4.49 8.44
CA SER A 60 8.70 5.41 7.75
C SER A 60 7.96 6.18 6.65
N ASP A 61 7.07 5.48 5.94
CA ASP A 61 6.28 6.05 4.86
C ASP A 61 4.81 5.63 5.02
N VAL A 62 3.90 6.59 5.14
CA VAL A 62 2.46 6.39 5.23
C VAL A 62 1.80 6.97 3.98
N ASP A 63 1.15 6.11 3.22
CA ASP A 63 0.48 6.47 1.98
C ASP A 63 -0.96 6.93 2.25
N ILE A 64 -1.35 8.07 1.69
CA ILE A 64 -2.69 8.66 1.80
C ILE A 64 -3.18 9.00 0.39
N LEU A 65 -4.36 8.55 0.02
CA LEU A 65 -5.08 9.07 -1.13
C LEU A 65 -5.98 10.21 -0.66
N VAL A 66 -5.96 11.33 -1.38
CA VAL A 66 -6.89 12.45 -1.18
C VAL A 66 -7.74 12.65 -2.43
N GLU A 67 -9.06 12.68 -2.24
CA GLU A 67 -10.02 12.90 -3.30
C GLU A 67 -10.12 14.41 -3.58
N LEU A 68 -10.08 14.78 -4.84
CA LEU A 68 -10.26 16.16 -5.30
C LEU A 68 -11.54 16.29 -6.13
N PRO A 69 -12.16 17.48 -6.18
CA PRO A 69 -13.33 17.74 -7.01
C PRO A 69 -13.05 17.53 -8.50
N GLU A 70 -14.06 17.09 -9.26
CA GLU A 70 -13.94 16.88 -10.70
C GLU A 70 -13.53 18.15 -11.44
N ASP A 71 -13.94 19.31 -10.96
CA ASP A 71 -13.55 20.61 -11.54
C ASP A 71 -12.03 20.81 -11.56
N GLU A 72 -11.31 20.32 -10.55
CA GLU A 72 -9.85 20.34 -10.54
C GLU A 72 -9.26 19.40 -11.60
N TYR A 73 -9.88 18.24 -11.86
CA TYR A 73 -9.47 17.41 -12.98
C TYR A 73 -9.62 18.16 -14.30
N ASN A 74 -10.79 18.74 -14.55
CA ASN A 74 -11.09 19.48 -15.78
C ASN A 74 -10.13 20.65 -15.95
N ARG A 75 -9.87 21.41 -14.87
CA ARG A 75 -8.97 22.55 -14.86
C ARG A 75 -7.53 22.16 -15.25
N HIS A 76 -7.02 21.05 -14.72
CA HIS A 76 -5.63 20.64 -14.96
C HIS A 76 -5.47 19.79 -16.24
N ASN A 77 -6.49 19.07 -16.67
CA ASN A 77 -6.42 18.21 -17.85
C ASN A 77 -6.30 18.98 -19.17
N VAL A 78 -6.69 20.25 -19.21
CA VAL A 78 -6.56 21.10 -20.42
C VAL A 78 -5.10 21.48 -20.72
N TYR A 79 -4.21 21.42 -19.74
CA TYR A 79 -2.79 21.76 -19.90
C TYR A 79 -2.00 20.57 -20.42
N LYS A 80 -1.74 20.56 -21.75
CA LYS A 80 -0.92 19.52 -22.37
C LYS A 80 0.52 19.53 -21.81
N GLY A 81 0.97 18.37 -21.34
CA GLY A 81 2.35 18.13 -20.93
C GLY A 81 2.73 18.55 -19.50
N ASN A 82 1.93 19.34 -18.78
CA ASN A 82 2.26 19.76 -17.42
C ASN A 82 1.08 19.88 -16.44
N GLY A 83 -0.12 19.48 -16.84
CA GLY A 83 -1.32 19.56 -15.98
C GLY A 83 -1.16 18.77 -14.69
N GLN A 84 -0.59 17.57 -14.77
CA GLN A 84 -0.33 16.71 -13.62
C GLN A 84 0.65 17.35 -12.64
N SER A 85 1.75 17.96 -13.15
CA SER A 85 2.72 18.68 -12.32
C SER A 85 2.08 19.90 -11.64
N ARG A 86 1.22 20.64 -12.33
CA ARG A 86 0.49 21.78 -11.76
C ARG A 86 -0.45 21.35 -10.65
N LEU A 87 -1.16 20.23 -10.82
CA LEU A 87 -2.01 19.66 -9.78
C LEU A 87 -1.19 19.31 -8.53
N LEU A 88 -0.06 18.61 -8.72
CA LEU A 88 0.81 18.28 -7.58
C LEU A 88 1.35 19.52 -6.87
N GLN A 89 1.66 20.60 -7.59
CA GLN A 89 2.07 21.87 -6.96
C GLN A 89 0.93 22.52 -6.18
N ALA A 90 -0.31 22.53 -6.70
CA ALA A 90 -1.46 23.06 -5.97
C ALA A 90 -1.70 22.28 -4.66
N VAL A 91 -1.63 20.96 -4.70
CA VAL A 91 -1.74 20.11 -3.49
C VAL A 91 -0.58 20.37 -2.52
N ARG A 92 0.64 20.53 -3.03
CA ARG A 92 1.82 20.90 -2.23
C ARG A 92 1.61 22.23 -1.49
N GLU A 93 1.11 23.25 -2.17
CA GLU A 93 0.84 24.57 -1.58
C GLU A 93 -0.24 24.49 -0.50
N ALA A 94 -1.32 23.75 -0.72
CA ALA A 94 -2.35 23.52 0.29
C ALA A 94 -1.76 22.89 1.57
N ILE A 95 -0.84 21.94 1.45
CA ILE A 95 -0.17 21.29 2.58
C ILE A 95 0.80 22.26 3.27
N LEU A 96 1.56 23.06 2.51
CA LEU A 96 2.49 24.05 3.05
C LEU A 96 1.79 25.14 3.89
N ASN A 97 0.56 25.51 3.57
CA ASN A 97 -0.23 26.41 4.39
C ASN A 97 -0.47 25.91 5.82
N THR A 98 -0.46 24.57 6.01
CA THR A 98 -0.59 23.94 7.34
C THR A 98 0.78 23.57 7.93
N TYR A 99 1.73 23.23 7.10
CA TYR A 99 3.07 22.77 7.49
C TYR A 99 4.18 23.65 6.85
N PRO A 100 4.25 24.98 7.15
CA PRO A 100 5.15 25.91 6.44
C PRO A 100 6.65 25.66 6.69
N ARG A 101 6.99 24.87 7.71
CA ARG A 101 8.38 24.55 8.08
C ARG A 101 8.79 23.12 7.72
N SER A 102 7.87 22.33 7.17
CA SER A 102 8.16 20.94 6.77
C SER A 102 8.73 20.88 5.36
N ASP A 103 9.53 19.86 5.11
CA ASP A 103 9.98 19.56 3.75
C ASP A 103 8.82 18.93 2.97
N VAL A 104 8.20 19.72 2.09
CA VAL A 104 7.08 19.28 1.24
C VAL A 104 7.48 19.37 -0.22
N ARG A 105 7.44 18.26 -0.94
CA ARG A 105 7.89 18.13 -2.34
C ARG A 105 6.86 17.40 -3.19
N ALA A 106 6.65 17.89 -4.41
CA ALA A 106 5.93 17.16 -5.45
C ALA A 106 6.92 16.21 -6.15
N ASP A 107 6.59 14.94 -6.29
CA ASP A 107 7.45 13.92 -6.85
C ASP A 107 6.65 12.84 -7.60
N GLY A 108 6.81 12.80 -8.90
CA GLY A 108 6.23 11.78 -9.78
C GLY A 108 4.70 11.76 -9.75
N GLN A 109 4.12 11.08 -8.80
CA GLN A 109 2.66 10.86 -8.66
C GLN A 109 2.09 11.44 -7.36
N VAL A 110 2.95 11.82 -6.42
CA VAL A 110 2.58 12.13 -5.04
C VAL A 110 3.16 13.47 -4.58
N VAL A 111 2.61 13.99 -3.50
CA VAL A 111 3.23 15.02 -2.70
C VAL A 111 3.77 14.38 -1.43
N LYS A 112 5.08 14.53 -1.19
CA LYS A 112 5.76 13.98 -0.01
C LYS A 112 5.90 15.05 1.05
N ILE A 113 5.62 14.71 2.30
CA ILE A 113 5.93 15.54 3.46
C ILE A 113 6.80 14.75 4.44
N ALA A 114 7.94 15.31 4.83
CA ALA A 114 8.82 14.76 5.85
C ALA A 114 8.64 15.52 7.17
N PHE A 115 8.39 14.78 8.24
CA PHE A 115 8.27 15.31 9.60
C PHE A 115 9.60 15.21 10.36
N SER A 116 9.77 16.06 11.38
CA SER A 116 11.01 16.18 12.15
C SER A 116 11.42 14.89 12.90
N ASP A 117 10.48 14.00 13.18
CA ASP A 117 10.72 12.70 13.82
C ASP A 117 11.06 11.56 12.85
N GLY A 118 11.23 11.89 11.56
CA GLY A 118 11.58 10.94 10.51
C GLY A 118 10.40 10.26 9.83
N MET A 119 9.16 10.45 10.31
CA MET A 119 7.96 9.98 9.63
C MET A 119 7.75 10.76 8.33
N LYS A 120 7.27 10.08 7.29
CA LYS A 120 6.93 10.69 6.00
C LYS A 120 5.53 10.29 5.59
N PHE A 121 4.85 11.21 4.93
CA PHE A 121 3.61 10.90 4.22
C PHE A 121 3.81 11.08 2.73
N GLU A 122 3.25 10.15 1.97
CA GLU A 122 3.08 10.26 0.52
C GLU A 122 1.60 10.47 0.23
N ILE A 123 1.26 11.65 -0.30
CA ILE A 123 -0.11 12.07 -0.56
C ILE A 123 -0.38 11.93 -2.05
N LEU A 124 -1.25 11.01 -2.44
CA LEU A 124 -1.70 10.75 -3.80
C LEU A 124 -2.99 11.52 -4.05
N PRO A 125 -2.99 12.65 -4.76
CA PRO A 125 -4.21 13.30 -5.17
C PRO A 125 -4.91 12.49 -6.26
N ALA A 126 -6.22 12.32 -6.15
CA ALA A 126 -6.97 11.49 -7.07
C ALA A 126 -8.41 12.00 -7.27
N PHE A 127 -9.01 11.59 -8.37
CA PHE A 127 -10.37 11.89 -8.75
C PHE A 127 -11.19 10.62 -8.79
N VAL A 128 -12.37 10.65 -8.19
CA VAL A 128 -13.31 9.52 -8.25
C VAL A 128 -13.82 9.37 -9.67
N THR A 129 -13.73 8.15 -10.19
CA THR A 129 -14.36 7.76 -11.45
C THR A 129 -15.11 6.44 -11.26
N TYR A 130 -15.98 6.11 -12.19
CA TYR A 130 -16.77 4.88 -12.10
C TYR A 130 -16.38 3.93 -13.23
N GLY A 131 -15.98 2.72 -12.85
CA GLY A 131 -15.71 1.60 -13.75
C GLY A 131 -16.79 0.53 -13.68
N TRP A 132 -16.63 -0.54 -14.45
CA TRP A 132 -17.55 -1.69 -14.43
C TRP A 132 -17.73 -2.32 -13.04
N ASN A 133 -16.70 -2.32 -12.24
CA ASN A 133 -16.68 -2.96 -10.92
C ASN A 133 -16.75 -1.95 -9.76
N GLY A 134 -17.30 -0.75 -10.00
CA GLY A 134 -17.47 0.28 -8.97
C GLY A 134 -16.49 1.44 -9.06
N ILE A 135 -16.18 2.02 -7.92
CA ILE A 135 -15.33 3.22 -7.82
C ILE A 135 -13.89 2.88 -8.14
N ILE A 136 -13.29 3.65 -9.04
CA ILE A 136 -11.86 3.71 -9.31
C ILE A 136 -11.36 5.14 -9.11
N TYR A 137 -10.06 5.28 -8.83
CA TYR A 137 -9.42 6.58 -8.64
C TYR A 137 -8.47 6.87 -9.78
N LYS A 138 -8.64 8.02 -10.43
CA LYS A 138 -7.73 8.53 -11.45
C LYS A 138 -6.74 9.48 -10.80
N TYR A 139 -5.46 9.26 -10.99
CA TYR A 139 -4.39 10.03 -10.34
C TYR A 139 -3.34 10.52 -11.34
N PRO A 140 -2.58 11.61 -11.01
CA PRO A 140 -1.56 12.15 -11.89
C PRO A 140 -0.30 11.28 -11.91
N ASP A 141 0.34 11.19 -13.08
CA ASP A 141 1.70 10.71 -13.25
C ASP A 141 2.47 11.72 -14.09
N THR A 142 3.48 12.36 -13.52
CA THR A 142 4.25 13.41 -14.20
C THR A 142 5.37 12.85 -15.08
N ASN A 143 5.61 11.54 -15.04
CA ASN A 143 6.64 10.91 -15.83
C ASN A 143 6.29 10.92 -17.33
N MET A 144 7.31 10.93 -18.18
CA MET A 144 7.19 10.82 -19.65
C MET A 144 6.22 11.83 -20.28
N GLY A 145 6.21 13.08 -19.79
CA GLY A 145 5.40 14.16 -20.35
C GLY A 145 3.99 14.27 -19.73
N GLY A 146 3.71 13.53 -18.69
CA GLY A 146 2.47 13.60 -17.91
C GLY A 146 1.34 12.72 -18.44
N ASN A 147 0.75 11.96 -17.54
CA ASN A 147 -0.35 11.04 -17.82
C ASN A 147 -1.33 10.96 -16.64
N TRP A 148 -2.51 10.41 -16.89
CA TRP A 148 -3.44 10.02 -15.85
C TRP A 148 -3.47 8.49 -15.75
N ARG A 149 -3.30 7.98 -14.54
CA ARG A 149 -3.37 6.55 -14.24
C ARG A 149 -4.58 6.25 -13.37
N SER A 150 -4.91 4.98 -13.24
CA SER A 150 -6.03 4.52 -12.40
C SER A 150 -5.55 3.53 -11.36
N THR A 151 -6.25 3.51 -10.21
CA THR A 151 -6.03 2.56 -9.12
C THR A 151 -7.33 2.30 -8.36
N ASN A 152 -7.43 1.18 -7.67
CA ASN A 152 -8.58 0.87 -6.81
C ASN A 152 -8.12 0.35 -5.44
N PRO A 153 -7.58 1.23 -4.57
CA PRO A 153 -7.08 0.82 -3.27
C PRO A 153 -8.17 0.30 -2.32
N LYS A 154 -9.42 0.70 -2.49
CA LYS A 154 -10.54 0.14 -1.71
C LYS A 154 -10.75 -1.34 -2.00
N ALA A 155 -10.78 -1.72 -3.28
CA ALA A 155 -10.88 -3.13 -3.67
C ALA A 155 -9.71 -3.95 -3.14
N GLU A 156 -8.48 -3.39 -3.18
CA GLU A 156 -7.30 -4.05 -2.60
C GLU A 156 -7.46 -4.29 -1.09
N GLN A 157 -7.88 -3.26 -0.35
CA GLN A 157 -8.05 -3.35 1.11
C GLN A 157 -9.15 -4.33 1.49
N ASP A 158 -10.27 -4.31 0.79
CA ASP A 158 -11.40 -5.20 1.07
C ASP A 158 -11.01 -6.65 0.78
N ALA A 159 -10.41 -6.94 -0.36
CA ALA A 159 -9.93 -8.28 -0.70
C ALA A 159 -8.88 -8.80 0.31
N MET A 160 -7.93 -7.95 0.71
CA MET A 160 -6.92 -8.30 1.70
C MET A 160 -7.55 -8.57 3.08
N ARG A 161 -8.53 -7.76 3.50
CA ARG A 161 -9.24 -7.93 4.77
C ARG A 161 -10.06 -9.23 4.80
N ASP A 162 -10.82 -9.50 3.73
CA ASP A 162 -11.65 -10.70 3.63
C ASP A 162 -10.79 -11.96 3.62
N LYS A 163 -9.71 -11.96 2.85
CA LYS A 163 -8.76 -13.07 2.80
C LYS A 163 -8.05 -13.26 4.15
N ASN A 164 -7.68 -12.17 4.83
CA ASN A 164 -7.09 -12.24 6.17
C ASN A 164 -8.06 -12.84 7.19
N LYS A 165 -9.34 -12.44 7.14
CA LYS A 165 -10.39 -13.03 7.99
C LYS A 165 -10.55 -14.53 7.74
N SER A 166 -10.62 -14.96 6.47
CA SER A 166 -10.76 -16.38 6.11
C SER A 166 -9.53 -17.21 6.46
N SER A 167 -8.34 -16.60 6.52
CA SER A 167 -7.09 -17.24 6.92
C SER A 167 -6.77 -17.11 8.43
N ASN A 168 -7.72 -16.65 9.25
CA ASN A 168 -7.53 -16.41 10.68
C ASN A 168 -6.29 -15.53 11.00
N GLY A 169 -5.98 -14.56 10.13
CA GLY A 169 -4.85 -13.66 10.31
C GLY A 169 -3.53 -14.11 9.64
N LEU A 170 -3.44 -15.33 9.13
CA LEU A 170 -2.21 -15.85 8.52
C LEU A 170 -1.73 -15.00 7.34
N LEU A 171 -2.65 -14.45 6.53
CA LEU A 171 -2.29 -13.58 5.41
C LEU A 171 -1.46 -12.37 5.87
N PHE A 172 -1.98 -11.61 6.83
CA PHE A 172 -1.30 -10.41 7.32
C PHE A 172 0.02 -10.74 8.03
N ASP A 173 0.03 -11.80 8.83
CA ASP A 173 1.24 -12.26 9.50
C ASP A 173 2.31 -12.68 8.49
N THR A 174 1.93 -13.37 7.41
CA THR A 174 2.87 -13.73 6.33
C THR A 174 3.42 -12.49 5.62
N CYS A 175 2.55 -11.54 5.24
CA CYS A 175 2.98 -10.29 4.61
C CYS A 175 3.95 -9.49 5.50
N LYS A 176 3.63 -9.38 6.81
CA LYS A 176 4.49 -8.72 7.79
C LYS A 176 5.81 -9.45 7.99
N HIS A 177 5.78 -10.78 8.05
CA HIS A 177 6.96 -11.60 8.20
C HIS A 177 7.93 -11.46 7.01
N MET A 178 7.41 -11.48 5.79
CA MET A 178 8.20 -11.25 4.58
C MET A 178 8.85 -9.86 4.58
N ARG A 179 8.12 -8.82 4.99
CA ARG A 179 8.68 -7.46 5.16
C ARG A 179 9.77 -7.44 6.22
N TYR A 180 9.55 -8.09 7.36
CA TYR A 180 10.56 -8.20 8.40
C TYR A 180 11.84 -8.86 7.88
N ILE A 181 11.74 -9.97 7.14
CA ILE A 181 12.89 -10.65 6.54
C ILE A 181 13.59 -9.73 5.53
N ARG A 182 12.87 -9.09 4.63
CA ARG A 182 13.43 -8.11 3.68
C ARG A 182 14.23 -7.03 4.41
N ASP A 183 13.61 -6.39 5.39
CA ASP A 183 14.18 -5.22 6.06
C ASP A 183 15.36 -5.54 6.98
N ASN A 184 15.47 -6.79 7.43
CA ASN A 184 16.57 -7.20 8.32
C ASN A 184 17.71 -7.95 7.63
N TYR A 185 17.41 -8.71 6.57
CA TYR A 185 18.39 -9.58 5.92
C TYR A 185 18.74 -9.18 4.48
N PHE A 186 17.86 -8.43 3.80
CA PHE A 186 18.00 -8.14 2.38
C PHE A 186 17.82 -6.65 2.04
N LYS A 187 18.28 -5.74 2.90
CA LYS A 187 18.11 -4.28 2.77
C LYS A 187 18.62 -3.68 1.44
N SER A 188 19.64 -4.31 0.86
CA SER A 188 20.23 -3.85 -0.42
C SER A 188 19.45 -4.31 -1.65
N TYR A 189 18.43 -5.17 -1.47
CA TYR A 189 17.62 -5.68 -2.55
C TYR A 189 16.27 -4.98 -2.59
N HIS A 190 15.76 -4.75 -3.79
CA HIS A 190 14.43 -4.17 -3.95
C HIS A 190 13.35 -5.24 -3.87
N LEU A 191 12.34 -5.02 -3.01
CA LEU A 191 11.10 -5.80 -2.97
C LEU A 191 9.95 -4.89 -2.56
N SER A 192 9.09 -4.57 -3.49
CA SER A 192 7.97 -3.65 -3.28
C SER A 192 6.91 -4.27 -2.35
N GLY A 193 6.29 -3.44 -1.53
CA GLY A 193 5.24 -3.88 -0.60
C GLY A 193 4.01 -4.45 -1.29
N ILE A 194 3.62 -3.89 -2.44
CA ILE A 194 2.48 -4.41 -3.21
C ILE A 194 2.80 -5.78 -3.82
N VAL A 195 4.05 -6.05 -4.21
CA VAL A 195 4.46 -7.37 -4.69
C VAL A 195 4.34 -8.41 -3.59
N ILE A 196 4.77 -8.10 -2.35
CA ILE A 196 4.59 -9.01 -1.20
C ILE A 196 3.10 -9.31 -1.00
N ASP A 197 2.25 -8.29 -0.91
CA ASP A 197 0.83 -8.44 -0.63
C ASP A 197 0.11 -9.24 -1.72
N SER A 198 0.38 -8.92 -2.99
CA SER A 198 -0.19 -9.64 -4.15
C SER A 198 0.27 -11.10 -4.20
N PHE A 199 1.55 -11.33 -3.94
CA PHE A 199 2.12 -12.67 -3.91
C PHE A 199 1.48 -13.54 -2.83
N VAL A 200 1.45 -13.06 -1.59
CA VAL A 200 0.87 -13.82 -0.48
C VAL A 200 -0.63 -14.04 -0.69
N TYR A 201 -1.35 -13.03 -1.16
CA TYR A 201 -2.78 -13.13 -1.48
C TYR A 201 -3.07 -14.27 -2.49
N ALA A 202 -2.26 -14.37 -3.53
CA ALA A 202 -2.42 -15.40 -4.57
C ALA A 202 -1.95 -16.79 -4.10
N ALA A 203 -0.85 -16.84 -3.34
CA ALA A 203 -0.20 -18.10 -2.95
C ALA A 203 -0.85 -18.81 -1.75
N ILE A 204 -1.43 -18.07 -0.81
CA ILE A 204 -1.94 -18.61 0.46
C ILE A 204 -3.07 -19.64 0.29
N LYS A 205 -3.83 -19.58 -0.80
CA LYS A 205 -4.98 -20.47 -1.06
C LYS A 205 -5.93 -20.57 0.16
N ASN A 206 -6.09 -21.76 0.73
CA ASN A 206 -6.97 -22.05 1.88
C ASN A 206 -6.22 -22.22 3.20
N TRP A 207 -4.93 -21.92 3.22
CA TRP A 207 -4.14 -21.98 4.45
C TRP A 207 -4.59 -20.92 5.45
N ARG A 208 -4.61 -21.30 6.73
CA ARG A 208 -5.05 -20.44 7.83
C ARG A 208 -4.38 -20.84 9.13
N TRP A 209 -4.28 -19.89 10.06
CA TRP A 209 -3.96 -20.26 11.44
C TRP A 209 -5.03 -21.19 11.97
N THR A 210 -4.60 -22.29 12.60
CA THR A 210 -5.50 -23.16 13.35
C THR A 210 -5.76 -22.56 14.73
N THR A 211 -7.02 -22.53 15.14
CA THR A 211 -7.36 -22.20 16.52
C THR A 211 -7.02 -23.37 17.44
N PRO A 212 -6.75 -23.14 18.75
CA PRO A 212 -6.54 -24.21 19.72
C PRO A 212 -7.68 -25.24 19.79
N GLU A 213 -8.90 -24.82 19.39
CA GLU A 213 -10.12 -25.63 19.41
C GLU A 213 -10.41 -26.35 18.08
N GLY A 214 -9.69 -26.03 17.03
CA GLY A 214 -9.90 -26.58 15.68
C GLY A 214 -8.94 -27.72 15.38
N SER A 215 -9.40 -28.95 15.47
CA SER A 215 -8.69 -30.05 14.84
C SER A 215 -8.62 -29.80 13.35
N SER A 216 -7.49 -29.52 12.83
CA SER A 216 -7.28 -29.58 11.41
C SER A 216 -6.00 -30.27 11.11
N SER A 217 -5.90 -30.79 9.93
CA SER A 217 -4.75 -31.45 9.35
C SER A 217 -3.44 -30.95 9.94
N ALA A 218 -2.70 -31.81 10.59
CA ALA A 218 -1.34 -31.55 11.01
C ALA A 218 -0.51 -31.36 9.74
N ALA A 219 -0.26 -30.12 9.34
CA ALA A 219 0.77 -29.83 8.37
C ALA A 219 2.13 -29.96 9.07
N GLU A 220 3.08 -30.56 8.38
CA GLU A 220 4.44 -30.64 8.87
C GLU A 220 5.08 -29.25 8.96
N PRO A 221 6.02 -29.00 9.89
CA PRO A 221 6.74 -27.76 9.97
C PRO A 221 7.40 -27.37 8.64
N GLY A 222 7.18 -26.13 8.19
CA GLY A 222 7.75 -25.63 6.93
C GLY A 222 6.95 -25.97 5.65
N GLU A 223 5.87 -26.73 5.77
CA GLU A 223 5.05 -27.12 4.61
C GLU A 223 4.35 -25.91 3.97
N TYR A 224 3.90 -24.96 4.79
CA TYR A 224 3.29 -23.73 4.31
C TYR A 224 4.32 -22.84 3.57
N GLU A 225 5.50 -22.68 4.13
CA GLU A 225 6.57 -21.89 3.53
C GLU A 225 7.06 -22.52 2.23
N LYS A 226 7.15 -23.84 2.19
CA LYS A 226 7.45 -24.58 0.94
C LYS A 226 6.37 -24.34 -0.12
N LEU A 227 5.09 -24.37 0.26
CA LEU A 227 3.99 -24.07 -0.67
C LEU A 227 4.14 -22.68 -1.26
N LEU A 228 4.50 -21.66 -0.47
CA LEU A 228 4.75 -20.31 -0.98
C LEU A 228 5.91 -20.31 -1.97
N TYR A 229 7.01 -21.00 -1.66
CA TYR A 229 8.16 -21.10 -2.55
C TYR A 229 7.82 -21.85 -3.85
N ASP A 230 7.10 -22.96 -3.76
CA ASP A 230 6.61 -23.71 -4.93
C ASP A 230 5.68 -22.84 -5.81
N TYR A 231 4.78 -22.05 -5.19
CA TYR A 231 3.96 -21.10 -5.94
C TYR A 231 4.82 -20.10 -6.71
N TYR A 232 5.87 -19.55 -6.09
CA TYR A 232 6.82 -18.66 -6.78
C TYR A 232 7.46 -19.36 -7.99
N LEU A 233 7.99 -20.57 -7.81
CA LEU A 233 8.68 -21.31 -8.87
C LEU A 233 7.79 -21.59 -10.07
N TYR A 234 6.55 -21.99 -9.85
CA TYR A 234 5.65 -22.42 -10.91
C TYR A 234 4.83 -21.28 -11.53
N ASN A 235 4.57 -20.21 -10.82
CA ASN A 235 3.64 -19.17 -11.29
C ASN A 235 4.30 -17.79 -11.51
N LEU A 236 5.35 -17.45 -10.76
CA LEU A 236 5.87 -16.10 -10.80
C LEU A 236 7.31 -15.97 -11.33
N ARG A 237 8.12 -17.01 -11.19
CA ARG A 237 9.54 -16.98 -11.59
C ARG A 237 9.75 -16.48 -13.02
N PHE A 238 8.90 -16.89 -13.94
CA PHE A 238 8.99 -16.54 -15.36
C PHE A 238 7.96 -15.48 -15.80
N SER A 239 7.06 -15.06 -14.92
CA SER A 239 6.13 -13.96 -15.18
C SER A 239 6.73 -12.62 -14.77
N ASN A 240 6.45 -11.55 -15.50
CA ASN A 240 6.84 -10.20 -15.12
C ASN A 240 5.75 -9.43 -14.38
N THR A 241 4.57 -10.02 -14.24
CA THR A 241 3.43 -9.38 -13.58
C THR A 241 2.71 -10.33 -12.64
N ILE A 242 2.05 -9.76 -11.64
CA ILE A 242 1.08 -10.41 -10.78
C ILE A 242 -0.13 -9.48 -10.61
N ASN A 243 -1.31 -10.03 -10.35
CA ASN A 243 -2.49 -9.20 -10.13
C ASN A 243 -2.54 -8.70 -8.69
N ALA A 244 -2.85 -7.43 -8.52
CA ALA A 244 -3.14 -6.84 -7.21
C ALA A 244 -4.43 -7.46 -6.61
N PRO A 245 -4.50 -7.62 -5.28
CA PRO A 245 -5.70 -8.14 -4.62
C PRO A 245 -6.93 -7.31 -4.97
N GLY A 246 -8.02 -7.94 -5.35
CA GLY A 246 -9.32 -7.31 -5.59
C GLY A 246 -9.42 -6.34 -6.76
N SER A 247 -8.48 -5.44 -6.95
CA SER A 247 -8.46 -4.54 -8.11
C SER A 247 -8.12 -5.26 -9.41
N ASN A 248 -7.35 -6.34 -9.34
CA ASN A 248 -6.77 -7.07 -10.46
C ASN A 248 -5.84 -6.24 -11.37
N ASP A 249 -5.40 -5.09 -10.90
CA ASP A 249 -4.41 -4.29 -11.60
C ASP A 249 -3.08 -5.06 -11.74
N TYR A 250 -2.42 -4.91 -12.88
CA TYR A 250 -1.12 -5.55 -13.10
C TYR A 250 -0.03 -4.86 -12.29
N VAL A 251 0.64 -5.64 -11.46
CA VAL A 251 1.81 -5.24 -10.67
C VAL A 251 3.06 -5.80 -11.31
N ASP A 252 3.99 -4.93 -11.72
CA ASP A 252 5.30 -5.35 -12.21
C ASP A 252 6.15 -5.94 -11.08
N VAL A 253 6.65 -7.13 -11.29
CA VAL A 253 7.47 -7.86 -10.32
C VAL A 253 8.95 -7.95 -10.72
N SER A 254 9.32 -7.45 -11.89
CA SER A 254 10.63 -7.67 -12.51
C SER A 254 11.78 -7.26 -11.59
N SER A 255 11.72 -6.09 -10.98
CA SER A 255 12.73 -5.58 -10.05
C SER A 255 12.69 -6.23 -8.66
N SER A 256 11.60 -6.92 -8.32
CA SER A 256 11.36 -7.51 -6.99
C SER A 256 11.67 -9.00 -6.90
N LYS A 257 11.82 -9.70 -8.03
CA LYS A 257 11.94 -11.17 -8.08
C LYS A 257 13.11 -11.71 -7.28
N ASP A 258 14.29 -11.13 -7.44
CA ASP A 258 15.50 -11.61 -6.78
C ASP A 258 15.37 -11.55 -5.26
N CYS A 259 14.86 -10.44 -4.75
CA CYS A 259 14.62 -10.30 -3.31
C CYS A 259 13.49 -11.21 -2.82
N LEU A 260 12.42 -11.36 -3.60
CA LEU A 260 11.30 -12.24 -3.26
C LEU A 260 11.77 -13.69 -3.11
N GLU A 261 12.58 -14.20 -4.06
CA GLU A 261 13.14 -15.55 -3.97
C GLU A 261 14.00 -15.73 -2.72
N LYS A 262 14.88 -14.77 -2.42
CA LYS A 262 15.73 -14.80 -1.23
C LYS A 262 14.92 -14.81 0.08
N VAL A 263 13.85 -14.01 0.14
CA VAL A 263 12.93 -13.97 1.29
C VAL A 263 12.27 -15.33 1.48
N LEU A 264 11.73 -15.90 0.42
CA LEU A 264 11.06 -17.22 0.46
C LEU A 264 12.02 -18.35 0.88
N LEU A 265 13.22 -18.39 0.32
CA LEU A 265 14.25 -19.36 0.72
C LEU A 265 14.65 -19.19 2.20
N LYS A 266 14.64 -17.96 2.72
CA LYS A 266 14.91 -17.71 4.14
C LYS A 266 13.77 -18.19 5.04
N MET A 267 12.52 -18.14 4.56
CA MET A 267 11.35 -18.66 5.28
C MET A 267 11.35 -20.19 5.35
N CYS A 268 11.90 -20.86 4.34
CA CYS A 268 11.97 -22.35 4.30
C CYS A 268 13.07 -22.94 5.20
N LYS A 269 13.94 -22.13 5.79
CA LYS A 269 15.02 -22.53 6.70
C LYS A 269 14.60 -22.43 8.15
#